data_476dd1266cb47a4020da9a27ce24b67c
#
_entry.id   476dd1266cb47a4020da9a27ce24b67c
#
_cell.length_a   1.000
_cell.length_b   1.000
_cell.length_c   1.000
_cell.angle_alpha   90.00
_cell.angle_beta   90.00
_cell.angle_gamma   90.00
#
_symmetry.space_group_name_H-M   'P 1'
#
loop_
_entity.id
_entity.type
_entity.pdbx_description
1 polymer ?
#
loop_
_entity_poly.entity_id
_entity_poly.type
_entity_poly.pdbx_seq_one_letter_code
_entity_poly.pdbx_strand_id
1 'polypeptide(L)'
;EIVSKQYPFTSRIRCSECGSFYHRKVRNGTVKWVCSRHAADTAACDSHYYSETRIYDGIITMINKLRFCEEDILGQTIQKLEFAAAAYKRNNRAASQLSQSIAELNAKLLALERLRSKGYLAADVYHTQAREIRQQLDKLKTERYSSFESKILTMLEDVRKLKSLIDELEQPLEVFDEKLFHEIVTDICINHHDEMTVTLLGGLKFTELI
;
A
#
# COMPACT_ATOMS: atom_id res chain seq x y z
N GLU A 1 17.33 4.89 -27.40
CA GLU A 1 16.39 4.65 -26.31
C GLU A 1 16.11 5.97 -25.62
N ILE A 2 14.88 6.48 -25.75
CA ILE A 2 14.45 7.67 -25.01
C ILE A 2 14.15 7.19 -23.59
N VAL A 3 15.11 7.31 -22.70
CA VAL A 3 14.88 7.13 -21.27
C VAL A 3 13.96 8.30 -20.84
N SER A 4 12.69 8.02 -20.66
CA SER A 4 11.77 9.02 -20.11
C SER A 4 12.23 9.35 -18.70
N LYS A 5 12.65 10.60 -18.45
CA LYS A 5 12.98 11.05 -17.09
C LYS A 5 11.75 10.83 -16.21
N GLN A 6 11.86 9.93 -15.24
CA GLN A 6 10.84 9.80 -14.20
C GLN A 6 11.00 10.97 -13.23
N TYR A 7 9.91 11.71 -13.01
CA TYR A 7 9.81 12.75 -12.01
C TYR A 7 9.07 12.21 -10.78
N PRO A 8 9.23 12.79 -9.60
CA PRO A 8 8.63 12.26 -8.36
C PRO A 8 7.13 11.98 -8.46
N PHE A 9 6.39 12.79 -9.19
CA PHE A 9 4.94 12.68 -9.32
C PHE A 9 4.45 11.92 -10.56
N THR A 10 5.35 11.40 -11.39
CA THR A 10 4.97 10.65 -12.59
C THR A 10 4.09 9.45 -12.24
N SER A 11 2.88 9.40 -12.81
CA SER A 11 1.86 8.36 -12.55
C SER A 11 1.40 8.23 -11.09
N ARG A 12 1.59 9.28 -10.26
CA ARG A 12 1.19 9.30 -8.86
C ARG A 12 0.05 10.26 -8.55
N ILE A 13 -0.14 11.30 -9.36
CA ILE A 13 -1.23 12.26 -9.14
C ILE A 13 -2.41 11.93 -10.04
N ARG A 14 -3.57 11.76 -9.43
CA ARG A 14 -4.86 11.55 -10.11
C ARG A 14 -5.76 12.77 -9.95
N CYS A 15 -6.56 13.03 -10.96
CA CYS A 15 -7.62 14.01 -10.90
C CYS A 15 -8.85 13.40 -10.22
N SER A 16 -9.40 14.04 -9.18
CA SER A 16 -10.62 13.57 -8.52
C SER A 16 -11.85 13.66 -9.43
N GLU A 17 -11.87 14.61 -10.38
CA GLU A 17 -13.01 14.88 -11.26
C GLU A 17 -13.17 13.78 -12.33
N CYS A 18 -12.06 13.33 -12.93
CA CYS A 18 -12.12 12.42 -14.07
C CYS A 18 -11.27 11.15 -13.95
N GLY A 19 -10.54 10.97 -12.85
CA GLY A 19 -9.66 9.82 -12.60
C GLY A 19 -8.38 9.79 -13.44
N SER A 20 -8.18 10.73 -14.38
CA SER A 20 -7.00 10.76 -15.25
C SER A 20 -5.75 11.18 -14.49
N PHE A 21 -4.59 10.68 -14.91
CA PHE A 21 -3.32 11.12 -14.34
C PHE A 21 -2.95 12.53 -14.75
N TYR A 22 -2.24 13.21 -13.84
CA TYR A 22 -1.56 14.46 -14.15
C TYR A 22 -0.26 14.18 -14.88
N HIS A 23 0.10 15.08 -15.80
CA HIS A 23 1.39 15.07 -16.45
C HIS A 23 2.10 16.41 -16.30
N ARG A 24 3.42 16.35 -16.33
CA ARG A 24 4.31 17.50 -16.15
C ARG A 24 4.39 18.32 -17.43
N LYS A 25 4.19 19.64 -17.32
CA LYS A 25 4.41 20.62 -18.38
C LYS A 25 5.37 21.70 -17.92
N VAL A 26 6.29 22.09 -18.79
CA VAL A 26 7.19 23.23 -18.56
C VAL A 26 6.78 24.36 -19.49
N ARG A 27 6.48 25.53 -18.93
CA ARG A 27 6.15 26.74 -19.70
C ARG A 27 6.86 27.94 -19.07
N ASN A 28 7.63 28.69 -19.89
CA ASN A 28 8.38 29.87 -19.46
C ASN A 28 9.26 29.58 -18.20
N GLY A 29 9.96 28.47 -18.17
CA GLY A 29 10.79 28.05 -17.02
C GLY A 29 10.03 27.57 -15.79
N THR A 30 8.69 27.66 -15.76
CA THR A 30 7.87 27.21 -14.65
C THR A 30 7.36 25.79 -14.91
N VAL A 31 7.53 24.92 -13.92
CA VAL A 31 7.00 23.54 -13.96
C VAL A 31 5.60 23.52 -13.39
N LYS A 32 4.68 22.93 -14.14
CA LYS A 32 3.29 22.72 -13.73
C LYS A 32 2.85 21.30 -14.00
N TRP A 33 1.94 20.81 -13.17
CA TRP A 33 1.23 19.56 -13.34
C TRP A 33 -0.21 19.84 -13.76
N VAL A 34 -0.71 19.09 -14.73
CA VAL A 34 -2.05 19.28 -15.29
C VAL A 34 -2.69 17.93 -15.59
N CYS A 35 -3.99 17.81 -15.31
CA CYS A 35 -4.78 16.64 -15.67
C CYS A 35 -4.69 16.40 -17.19
N SER A 36 -4.41 15.18 -17.61
CA SER A 36 -4.26 14.83 -19.03
C SER A 36 -5.54 15.09 -19.82
N ARG A 37 -6.71 14.86 -19.23
CA ARG A 37 -8.01 15.13 -19.86
C ARG A 37 -8.28 16.64 -20.02
N HIS A 38 -8.04 17.43 -18.97
CA HIS A 38 -8.14 18.89 -19.04
C HIS A 38 -7.17 19.49 -20.05
N ALA A 39 -5.95 18.95 -20.16
CA ALA A 39 -4.94 19.42 -21.08
C ALA A 39 -5.27 19.13 -22.56
N ALA A 40 -6.07 18.10 -22.83
CA ALA A 40 -6.56 17.75 -24.16
C ALA A 40 -7.80 18.58 -24.53
N ASP A 41 -8.73 18.75 -23.58
CA ASP A 41 -9.95 19.54 -23.75
C ASP A 41 -10.35 20.12 -22.39
N THR A 42 -10.31 21.45 -22.29
CA THR A 42 -10.64 22.18 -21.05
C THR A 42 -12.10 22.03 -20.64
N ALA A 43 -13.00 21.77 -21.58
CA ALA A 43 -14.42 21.52 -21.28
C ALA A 43 -14.68 20.09 -20.75
N ALA A 44 -13.73 19.18 -20.93
CA ALA A 44 -13.88 17.78 -20.54
C ALA A 44 -13.54 17.50 -19.06
N CYS A 45 -12.95 18.47 -18.34
CA CYS A 45 -12.58 18.34 -16.95
C CYS A 45 -12.30 19.71 -16.32
N ASP A 46 -12.89 19.99 -15.16
CA ASP A 46 -12.76 21.29 -14.45
C ASP A 46 -11.46 21.41 -13.62
N SER A 47 -10.47 20.55 -13.87
CA SER A 47 -9.18 20.58 -13.19
C SER A 47 -8.37 21.83 -13.53
N HIS A 48 -7.41 22.17 -12.67
CA HIS A 48 -6.51 23.31 -12.84
C HIS A 48 -5.06 22.89 -13.11
N TYR A 49 -4.20 23.89 -13.39
CA TYR A 49 -2.75 23.74 -13.48
C TYR A 49 -2.12 24.03 -12.12
N TYR A 50 -1.45 23.05 -11.52
CA TYR A 50 -0.76 23.22 -10.24
C TYR A 50 0.73 23.38 -10.45
N SER A 51 1.35 24.36 -9.78
CA SER A 51 2.82 24.46 -9.78
C SER A 51 3.44 23.30 -9.00
N GLU A 52 4.57 22.80 -9.47
CA GLU A 52 5.28 21.73 -8.80
C GLU A 52 5.67 22.11 -7.37
N THR A 53 6.06 23.37 -7.16
CA THR A 53 6.39 23.91 -5.83
C THR A 53 5.21 23.86 -4.86
N ARG A 54 3.98 24.26 -5.28
CA ARG A 54 2.80 24.16 -4.41
C ARG A 54 2.52 22.73 -3.95
N ILE A 55 2.71 21.76 -4.85
CA ILE A 55 2.55 20.34 -4.50
C ILE A 55 3.62 19.90 -3.50
N TYR A 56 4.88 20.30 -3.70
CA TYR A 56 5.96 20.04 -2.75
C TYR A 56 5.65 20.64 -1.38
N ASP A 57 5.26 21.92 -1.34
CA ASP A 57 4.95 22.64 -0.10
C ASP A 57 3.79 21.97 0.67
N GLY A 58 2.75 21.53 -0.05
CA GLY A 58 1.64 20.78 0.53
C GLY A 58 2.08 19.45 1.14
N ILE A 59 2.96 18.70 0.47
CA ILE A 59 3.49 17.44 0.98
C ILE A 59 4.39 17.67 2.19
N ILE A 60 5.29 18.66 2.15
CA ILE A 60 6.15 19.03 3.27
C ILE A 60 5.29 19.40 4.49
N THR A 61 4.27 20.25 4.27
CA THR A 61 3.34 20.67 5.32
C THR A 61 2.62 19.48 5.96
N MET A 62 2.10 18.57 5.14
CA MET A 62 1.43 17.35 5.60
C MET A 62 2.37 16.47 6.43
N ILE A 63 3.60 16.21 5.95
CA ILE A 63 4.57 15.38 6.66
C ILE A 63 4.95 16.01 8.00
N ASN A 64 5.17 17.32 8.03
CA ASN A 64 5.50 18.04 9.26
C ASN A 64 4.35 18.04 10.28
N LYS A 65 3.10 18.18 9.83
CA LYS A 65 1.92 18.02 10.69
C LYS A 65 1.82 16.60 11.23
N LEU A 66 2.02 15.59 10.37
CA LEU A 66 1.98 14.18 10.79
C LEU A 66 3.06 13.89 11.83
N ARG A 67 4.29 14.39 11.62
CA ARG A 67 5.39 14.27 12.58
C ARG A 67 5.04 14.90 13.92
N PHE A 68 4.42 16.07 13.92
CA PHE A 68 4.03 16.74 15.16
C PHE A 68 2.95 16.00 15.95
N CYS A 69 2.04 15.32 15.26
CA CYS A 69 0.92 14.59 15.87
C CYS A 69 1.05 13.07 15.73
N GLU A 70 2.26 12.54 15.55
CA GLU A 70 2.48 11.13 15.17
C GLU A 70 1.89 10.14 16.17
N GLU A 71 2.10 10.36 17.47
CA GLU A 71 1.60 9.46 18.51
C GLU A 71 0.06 9.46 18.55
N ASP A 72 -0.55 10.64 18.41
CA ASP A 72 -2.01 10.77 18.42
C ASP A 72 -2.65 10.14 17.18
N ILE A 73 -1.99 10.17 16.03
CA ILE A 73 -2.51 9.64 14.78
C ILE A 73 -2.03 8.20 14.55
N LEU A 74 -0.71 8.00 14.46
CA LEU A 74 -0.14 6.71 14.10
C LEU A 74 -0.13 5.75 15.29
N GLY A 75 0.24 6.21 16.49
CA GLY A 75 0.23 5.41 17.71
C GLY A 75 -1.17 4.87 18.03
N GLN A 76 -2.18 5.74 18.03
CA GLN A 76 -3.56 5.30 18.25
C GLN A 76 -4.09 4.39 17.13
N THR A 77 -3.69 4.62 15.87
CA THR A 77 -4.08 3.76 14.75
C THR A 77 -3.49 2.36 14.92
N ILE A 78 -2.21 2.26 15.29
CA ILE A 78 -1.55 0.97 15.59
C ILE A 78 -2.31 0.23 16.70
N GLN A 79 -2.60 0.88 17.82
CA GLN A 79 -3.34 0.27 18.94
C GLN A 79 -4.73 -0.24 18.50
N LYS A 80 -5.47 0.53 17.70
CA LYS A 80 -6.78 0.12 17.17
C LYS A 80 -6.66 -1.09 16.23
N LEU A 81 -5.66 -1.11 15.36
CA LEU A 81 -5.41 -2.24 14.46
C LEU A 81 -4.99 -3.50 15.23
N GLU A 82 -4.15 -3.38 16.24
CA GLU A 82 -3.76 -4.50 17.13
C GLU A 82 -4.96 -5.07 17.87
N PHE A 83 -5.80 -4.19 18.41
CA PHE A 83 -7.04 -4.60 19.08
C PHE A 83 -7.98 -5.32 18.10
N ALA A 84 -8.17 -4.77 16.89
CA ALA A 84 -9.00 -5.38 15.85
C ALA A 84 -8.47 -6.75 15.41
N ALA A 85 -7.16 -6.89 15.21
CA ALA A 85 -6.52 -8.16 14.89
C ALA A 85 -6.71 -9.21 15.99
N ALA A 86 -6.52 -8.82 17.25
CA ALA A 86 -6.72 -9.70 18.40
C ALA A 86 -8.19 -10.11 18.59
N ALA A 87 -9.13 -9.18 18.39
CA ALA A 87 -10.57 -9.45 18.46
C ALA A 87 -11.02 -10.39 17.35
N TYR A 88 -10.54 -10.15 16.11
CA TYR A 88 -10.84 -11.03 14.99
C TYR A 88 -10.33 -12.45 15.21
N LYS A 89 -9.10 -12.61 15.68
CA LYS A 89 -8.50 -13.92 15.97
C LYS A 89 -9.27 -14.69 17.05
N ARG A 90 -9.75 -14.00 18.10
CA ARG A 90 -10.54 -14.61 19.18
C ARG A 90 -11.93 -15.06 18.73
N ASN A 91 -12.56 -14.27 17.87
CA ASN A 91 -13.96 -14.46 17.51
C ASN A 91 -14.17 -15.27 16.23
N ASN A 92 -13.10 -15.52 15.45
CA ASN A 92 -13.21 -16.16 14.15
C ASN A 92 -12.83 -17.65 14.21
N ARG A 93 -13.84 -18.49 14.49
CA ARG A 93 -13.73 -19.95 14.42
C ARG A 93 -13.25 -20.46 13.05
N ALA A 94 -13.69 -19.81 11.96
CA ALA A 94 -13.33 -20.18 10.60
C ALA A 94 -11.82 -19.97 10.34
N ALA A 95 -11.23 -18.86 10.81
CA ALA A 95 -9.79 -18.61 10.67
C ALA A 95 -8.95 -19.63 11.45
N SER A 96 -9.42 -20.06 12.63
CA SER A 96 -8.78 -21.11 13.41
C SER A 96 -8.84 -22.47 12.69
N GLN A 97 -10.01 -22.84 12.14
CA GLN A 97 -10.19 -24.06 11.36
C GLN A 97 -9.34 -24.06 10.10
N LEU A 98 -9.27 -22.93 9.37
CA LEU A 98 -8.42 -22.80 8.19
C LEU A 98 -6.93 -22.98 8.51
N SER A 99 -6.47 -22.40 9.62
CA SER A 99 -5.09 -22.57 10.10
C SER A 99 -4.79 -24.02 10.48
N GLN A 100 -5.74 -24.70 11.12
CA GLN A 100 -5.64 -26.11 11.47
C GLN A 100 -5.58 -26.99 10.20
N SER A 101 -6.45 -26.75 9.22
CA SER A 101 -6.46 -27.50 7.96
C SER A 101 -5.15 -27.36 7.18
N ILE A 102 -4.56 -26.15 7.16
CA ILE A 102 -3.25 -25.92 6.55
C ILE A 102 -2.15 -26.72 7.30
N ALA A 103 -2.17 -26.72 8.62
CA ALA A 103 -1.20 -27.48 9.43
C ALA A 103 -1.31 -28.99 9.19
N GLU A 104 -2.53 -29.52 9.13
CA GLU A 104 -2.79 -30.94 8.84
C GLU A 104 -2.31 -31.36 7.45
N LEU A 105 -2.54 -30.55 6.40
CA LEU A 105 -2.06 -30.82 5.06
C LEU A 105 -0.53 -30.79 4.97
N ASN A 106 0.11 -29.85 5.65
CA ASN A 106 1.58 -29.80 5.72
C ASN A 106 2.15 -31.05 6.42
N ALA A 107 1.52 -31.49 7.50
CA ALA A 107 1.92 -32.72 8.19
C ALA A 107 1.77 -33.96 7.30
N LYS A 108 0.67 -34.05 6.52
CA LYS A 108 0.47 -35.11 5.53
C LYS A 108 1.55 -35.10 4.45
N LEU A 109 1.90 -33.92 3.92
CA LEU A 109 2.95 -33.80 2.91
C LEU A 109 4.31 -34.27 3.46
N LEU A 110 4.66 -33.86 4.67
CA LEU A 110 5.88 -34.29 5.36
C LEU A 110 5.91 -35.82 5.60
N ALA A 111 4.76 -36.42 5.96
CA ALA A 111 4.66 -37.88 6.14
C ALA A 111 4.88 -38.62 4.80
N LEU A 112 4.30 -38.11 3.70
CA LEU A 112 4.53 -38.69 2.37
C LEU A 112 6.02 -38.61 1.95
N GLU A 113 6.69 -37.50 2.22
CA GLU A 113 8.12 -37.33 1.95
C GLU A 113 8.98 -38.34 2.74
N ARG A 114 8.65 -38.55 4.02
CA ARG A 114 9.32 -39.55 4.87
C ARG A 114 9.09 -40.97 4.39
N LEU A 115 7.87 -41.35 3.95
CA LEU A 115 7.58 -42.65 3.39
C LEU A 115 8.34 -42.91 2.10
N ARG A 116 8.40 -41.90 1.22
CA ARG A 116 9.18 -41.98 -0.01
C ARG A 116 10.67 -42.15 0.27
N SER A 117 11.24 -41.36 1.18
CA SER A 117 12.68 -41.45 1.52
C SER A 117 13.09 -42.78 2.09
N LYS A 118 12.15 -43.49 2.75
CA LYS A 118 12.35 -44.85 3.28
C LYS A 118 12.06 -45.98 2.27
N GLY A 119 11.67 -45.61 1.03
CA GLY A 119 11.35 -46.60 -0.02
C GLY A 119 9.99 -47.30 0.13
N TYR A 120 9.13 -46.84 1.05
CA TYR A 120 7.81 -47.43 1.32
C TYR A 120 6.70 -46.90 0.39
N LEU A 121 7.00 -45.91 -0.46
CA LEU A 121 6.05 -45.32 -1.35
C LEU A 121 6.61 -45.24 -2.76
N ALA A 122 5.86 -45.74 -3.75
CA ALA A 122 6.23 -45.68 -5.15
C ALA A 122 6.22 -44.21 -5.63
N ALA A 123 7.12 -43.88 -6.57
CA ALA A 123 7.33 -42.49 -6.99
C ALA A 123 6.10 -41.86 -7.66
N ASP A 124 5.37 -42.60 -8.45
CA ASP A 124 4.14 -42.18 -9.13
C ASP A 124 3.01 -41.86 -8.14
N VAL A 125 2.84 -42.72 -7.14
CA VAL A 125 1.85 -42.49 -6.07
C VAL A 125 2.21 -41.26 -5.23
N TYR A 126 3.50 -41.09 -4.89
CA TYR A 126 3.96 -39.90 -4.20
C TYR A 126 3.66 -38.64 -5.01
N HIS A 127 4.02 -38.61 -6.30
CA HIS A 127 3.84 -37.42 -7.14
C HIS A 127 2.37 -37.05 -7.30
N THR A 128 1.49 -38.03 -7.39
CA THR A 128 0.04 -37.80 -7.51
C THR A 128 -0.50 -37.18 -6.19
N GLN A 129 -0.25 -37.85 -5.06
CA GLN A 129 -0.78 -37.40 -3.75
C GLN A 129 -0.15 -36.05 -3.33
N ALA A 130 1.14 -35.87 -3.54
CA ALA A 130 1.80 -34.60 -3.20
C ALA A 130 1.28 -33.43 -4.05
N ARG A 131 0.92 -33.66 -5.31
CA ARG A 131 0.30 -32.63 -6.18
C ARG A 131 -1.06 -32.24 -5.68
N GLU A 132 -1.90 -33.20 -5.33
CA GLU A 132 -3.24 -32.93 -4.79
C GLU A 132 -3.18 -32.13 -3.48
N ILE A 133 -2.31 -32.51 -2.56
CA ILE A 133 -2.12 -31.81 -1.28
C ILE A 133 -1.61 -30.38 -1.53
N ARG A 134 -0.65 -30.18 -2.44
CA ARG A 134 -0.15 -28.84 -2.78
C ARG A 134 -1.24 -27.95 -3.38
N GLN A 135 -2.08 -28.50 -4.28
CA GLN A 135 -3.21 -27.74 -4.83
C GLN A 135 -4.22 -27.34 -3.74
N GLN A 136 -4.50 -28.22 -2.79
CA GLN A 136 -5.37 -27.89 -1.65
C GLN A 136 -4.72 -26.83 -0.75
N LEU A 137 -3.42 -26.94 -0.46
CA LEU A 137 -2.67 -25.92 0.30
C LEU A 137 -2.70 -24.56 -0.38
N ASP A 138 -2.53 -24.51 -1.70
CA ASP A 138 -2.53 -23.24 -2.44
C ASP A 138 -3.92 -22.57 -2.38
N LYS A 139 -5.00 -23.34 -2.48
CA LYS A 139 -6.38 -22.81 -2.30
C LYS A 139 -6.57 -22.24 -0.89
N LEU A 140 -6.25 -23.01 0.15
CA LEU A 140 -6.43 -22.57 1.53
C LEU A 140 -5.52 -21.39 1.89
N LYS A 141 -4.30 -21.34 1.36
CA LYS A 141 -3.41 -20.18 1.52
C LYS A 141 -3.98 -18.94 0.84
N THR A 142 -4.49 -19.06 -0.39
CA THR A 142 -5.13 -17.96 -1.11
C THR A 142 -6.34 -17.42 -0.33
N GLU A 143 -7.19 -18.31 0.19
CA GLU A 143 -8.32 -17.96 1.04
C GLU A 143 -7.88 -17.24 2.32
N ARG A 144 -6.80 -17.70 2.97
CA ARG A 144 -6.22 -17.04 4.13
C ARG A 144 -5.66 -15.64 3.79
N TYR A 145 -4.96 -15.50 2.65
CA TYR A 145 -4.42 -14.19 2.22
C TYR A 145 -5.51 -13.19 1.84
N SER A 146 -6.64 -13.63 1.33
CA SER A 146 -7.78 -12.78 1.05
C SER A 146 -8.62 -12.45 2.30
N SER A 147 -8.28 -13.05 3.44
CA SER A 147 -9.02 -12.86 4.69
C SER A 147 -8.87 -11.44 5.24
N PHE A 148 -9.88 -10.99 5.97
CA PHE A 148 -9.88 -9.71 6.67
C PHE A 148 -8.70 -9.58 7.67
N GLU A 149 -8.29 -10.70 8.29
CA GLU A 149 -7.13 -10.76 9.18
C GLU A 149 -5.84 -10.38 8.46
N SER A 150 -5.59 -10.93 7.27
CA SER A 150 -4.41 -10.61 6.47
C SER A 150 -4.36 -9.13 6.13
N LYS A 151 -5.50 -8.53 5.75
CA LYS A 151 -5.58 -7.10 5.44
C LYS A 151 -5.26 -6.22 6.65
N ILE A 152 -5.78 -6.58 7.84
CA ILE A 152 -5.45 -5.85 9.08
C ILE A 152 -3.96 -5.95 9.40
N LEU A 153 -3.37 -7.15 9.28
CA LEU A 153 -1.96 -7.35 9.58
C LEU A 153 -1.06 -6.58 8.61
N THR A 154 -1.35 -6.61 7.31
CA THR A 154 -0.62 -5.82 6.32
C THR A 154 -0.73 -4.31 6.61
N MET A 155 -1.95 -3.83 6.90
CA MET A 155 -2.16 -2.42 7.27
C MET A 155 -1.37 -2.05 8.54
N LEU A 156 -1.32 -2.93 9.53
CA LEU A 156 -0.57 -2.72 10.77
C LEU A 156 0.95 -2.62 10.51
N GLU A 157 1.49 -3.51 9.66
CA GLU A 157 2.90 -3.47 9.25
C GLU A 157 3.23 -2.17 8.51
N ASP A 158 2.37 -1.76 7.57
CA ASP A 158 2.52 -0.53 6.81
C ASP A 158 2.50 0.72 7.71
N VAL A 159 1.55 0.79 8.67
CA VAL A 159 1.46 1.93 9.59
C VAL A 159 2.64 1.97 10.55
N ARG A 160 3.14 0.82 11.01
CA ARG A 160 4.37 0.75 11.83
C ARG A 160 5.59 1.22 11.05
N LYS A 161 5.71 0.80 9.78
CA LYS A 161 6.78 1.27 8.89
C LYS A 161 6.68 2.77 8.67
N LEU A 162 5.47 3.30 8.42
CA LEU A 162 5.25 4.73 8.29
C LEU A 162 5.69 5.47 9.56
N LYS A 163 5.28 4.98 10.75
CA LYS A 163 5.68 5.58 12.02
C LYS A 163 7.21 5.60 12.17
N SER A 164 7.89 4.48 11.92
CA SER A 164 9.35 4.42 11.99
C SER A 164 10.04 5.45 11.08
N LEU A 165 9.56 5.61 9.83
CA LEU A 165 10.12 6.57 8.89
C LEU A 165 9.88 8.03 9.31
N ILE A 166 8.76 8.32 9.97
CA ILE A 166 8.46 9.65 10.51
C ILE A 166 9.29 9.92 11.77
N ASP A 167 9.47 8.92 12.66
CA ASP A 167 10.29 9.02 13.87
C ASP A 167 11.78 9.26 13.57
N GLU A 168 12.28 8.77 12.42
CA GLU A 168 13.65 9.00 11.96
C GLU A 168 13.93 10.46 11.54
N LEU A 169 12.89 11.27 11.36
CA LEU A 169 13.04 12.69 11.04
C LEU A 169 13.45 13.48 12.30
N GLU A 170 14.72 13.79 12.45
CA GLU A 170 15.23 14.56 13.59
C GLU A 170 14.65 15.99 13.64
N GLN A 171 14.41 16.60 12.48
CA GLN A 171 13.90 17.97 12.33
C GLN A 171 12.75 18.01 11.31
N PRO A 172 11.88 19.05 11.36
CA PRO A 172 10.89 19.28 10.31
C PRO A 172 11.54 19.41 8.93
N LEU A 173 10.86 18.90 7.91
CA LEU A 173 11.32 19.03 6.53
C LEU A 173 11.24 20.51 6.09
N GLU A 174 12.34 21.04 5.57
CA GLU A 174 12.40 22.36 4.93
C GLU A 174 12.34 22.24 3.40
N VAL A 175 12.77 21.11 2.87
CA VAL A 175 12.79 20.80 1.43
C VAL A 175 12.13 19.46 1.17
N PHE A 176 11.58 19.30 -0.04
CA PHE A 176 10.98 18.06 -0.47
C PHE A 176 12.01 16.92 -0.53
N ASP A 177 11.76 15.86 0.22
CA ASP A 177 12.56 14.63 0.21
C ASP A 177 11.90 13.61 -0.71
N GLU A 178 12.48 13.43 -1.90
CA GLU A 178 11.98 12.49 -2.91
C GLU A 178 12.04 11.04 -2.44
N LYS A 179 13.07 10.66 -1.69
CA LYS A 179 13.23 9.29 -1.19
C LYS A 179 12.14 8.96 -0.18
N LEU A 180 11.98 9.79 0.84
CA LEU A 180 10.93 9.64 1.83
C LEU A 180 9.55 9.63 1.17
N PHE A 181 9.30 10.56 0.24
CA PHE A 181 8.05 10.61 -0.52
C PHE A 181 7.73 9.28 -1.20
N HIS A 182 8.69 8.69 -1.91
CA HIS A 182 8.48 7.41 -2.60
C HIS A 182 8.26 6.23 -1.64
N GLU A 183 8.81 6.31 -0.43
CA GLU A 183 8.66 5.27 0.58
C GLU A 183 7.30 5.33 1.28
N ILE A 184 6.74 6.52 1.54
CA ILE A 184 5.53 6.67 2.35
C ILE A 184 4.26 6.96 1.56
N VAL A 185 4.35 7.61 0.37
CA VAL A 185 3.18 8.02 -0.41
C VAL A 185 2.82 6.97 -1.45
N THR A 186 1.58 6.50 -1.42
CA THR A 186 1.07 5.50 -2.36
C THR A 186 0.26 6.10 -3.50
N ASP A 187 -0.53 7.15 -3.23
CA ASP A 187 -1.38 7.83 -4.21
C ASP A 187 -1.63 9.28 -3.82
N ILE A 188 -1.84 10.13 -4.81
CA ILE A 188 -2.24 11.54 -4.63
C ILE A 188 -3.46 11.81 -5.50
N CYS A 189 -4.47 12.46 -4.93
CA CYS A 189 -5.65 12.91 -5.64
C CYS A 189 -5.84 14.41 -5.44
N ILE A 190 -6.03 15.18 -6.52
CA ILE A 190 -6.25 16.62 -6.44
C ILE A 190 -7.61 16.96 -7.05
N ASN A 191 -8.41 17.75 -6.34
CA ASN A 191 -9.71 18.24 -6.80
C ASN A 191 -9.63 19.69 -7.34
N HIS A 192 -10.75 20.18 -7.88
CA HIS A 192 -10.83 21.54 -8.42
C HIS A 192 -10.93 22.63 -7.34
N HIS A 193 -11.03 22.27 -6.08
CA HIS A 193 -11.02 23.19 -4.93
C HIS A 193 -9.62 23.39 -4.33
N ASP A 194 -8.56 23.02 -5.05
CA ASP A 194 -7.17 23.07 -4.60
C ASP A 194 -6.88 22.16 -3.38
N GLU A 195 -7.73 21.14 -3.15
CA GLU A 195 -7.48 20.14 -2.11
C GLU A 195 -6.70 18.96 -2.67
N MET A 196 -5.57 18.70 -2.06
CA MET A 196 -4.71 17.54 -2.35
C MET A 196 -4.90 16.49 -1.26
N THR A 197 -5.48 15.35 -1.60
CA THR A 197 -5.55 14.19 -0.72
C THR A 197 -4.39 13.24 -1.02
N VAL A 198 -3.54 13.04 -0.03
CA VAL A 198 -2.38 12.14 -0.08
C VAL A 198 -2.72 10.86 0.65
N THR A 199 -2.55 9.72 -0.01
CA THR A 199 -2.69 8.40 0.62
C THR A 199 -1.30 7.87 0.97
N LEU A 200 -1.09 7.54 2.23
CA LEU A 200 0.16 7.01 2.77
C LEU A 200 0.09 5.48 2.92
N LEU A 201 1.23 4.89 3.30
CA LEU A 201 1.31 3.49 3.73
C LEU A 201 0.18 3.18 4.73
N GLY A 202 -0.35 1.96 4.66
CA GLY A 202 -1.49 1.55 5.49
C GLY A 202 -2.82 2.19 5.08
N GLY A 203 -2.88 2.93 3.94
CA GLY A 203 -4.10 3.52 3.40
C GLY A 203 -4.60 4.76 4.15
N LEU A 204 -3.77 5.36 5.00
CA LEU A 204 -4.10 6.60 5.70
C LEU A 204 -4.18 7.76 4.71
N LYS A 205 -5.22 8.59 4.85
CA LYS A 205 -5.46 9.72 3.94
C LYS A 205 -5.39 11.04 4.69
N PHE A 206 -4.65 11.96 4.13
CA PHE A 206 -4.51 13.33 4.63
C PHE A 206 -4.85 14.31 3.50
N THR A 207 -5.54 15.38 3.84
CA THR A 207 -5.91 16.42 2.86
C THR A 207 -5.28 17.74 3.26
N GLU A 208 -4.60 18.38 2.28
CA GLU A 208 -3.98 19.69 2.40
C GLU A 208 -4.49 20.60 1.27
N LEU A 209 -4.55 21.89 1.55
CA LEU A 209 -4.76 22.91 0.53
C LEU A 209 -3.44 23.26 -0.17
N ILE A 210 -3.45 23.28 -1.49
CA ILE A 210 -2.27 23.58 -2.31
C ILE A 210 -2.50 24.75 -3.22
#